data_423731de214f3b52c02d51fcc8057e83
#
_entry.id   423731de214f3b52c02d51fcc8057e83
#
_cell.length_a   1.000
_cell.length_b   1.000
_cell.length_c   1.000
_cell.angle_alpha   90.00
_cell.angle_beta   90.00
_cell.angle_gamma   90.00
#
_symmetry.space_group_name_H-M   'P 1'
#
loop_
_entity.id
_entity.type
_entity.pdbx_description
1 polymer ?
#
loop_
_entity_poly.entity_id
_entity_poly.type
_entity_poly.pdbx_seq_one_letter_code
_entity_poly.pdbx_strand_id
1 'polypeptide(L)'
;MLITHGLPDRVSGNALRRSQELASSAEAAFRLVCEVEKWPVWLSFLVSSRRTDDGGPLALGSEVVLRGAIPGEREELYEVDQFLDGHIVSLVGAYSLRRRIDFRIERKRERSKIVVRVDYPAYGGMLGTLIDRMTARRRLDALLGDSLLHFKGLVEFKAGPEDILADF
;
A
#
# COMPACT_ATOMS: atom_id res chain seq x y z
N MET A 1 -10.04 20.25 22.76
CA MET A 1 -10.98 19.10 22.58
C MET A 1 -10.91 18.70 21.11
N LEU A 2 -9.99 17.78 20.78
CA LEU A 2 -9.79 17.30 19.40
C LEU A 2 -10.80 16.19 19.14
N ILE A 3 -11.75 16.49 18.27
CA ILE A 3 -12.75 15.52 17.81
C ILE A 3 -12.03 14.60 16.82
N THR A 4 -11.62 13.42 17.27
CA THR A 4 -11.26 12.32 16.40
C THR A 4 -12.53 11.85 15.69
N HIS A 5 -12.81 12.42 14.55
CA HIS A 5 -13.77 11.82 13.63
C HIS A 5 -13.18 10.50 13.13
N GLY A 6 -13.55 9.42 13.80
CA GLY A 6 -13.42 8.09 13.27
C GLY A 6 -14.17 8.05 11.94
N LEU A 7 -13.41 8.01 10.83
CA LEU A 7 -13.98 7.74 9.53
C LEU A 7 -14.73 6.42 9.60
N PRO A 8 -15.97 6.37 9.11
CA PRO A 8 -16.73 5.13 9.13
C PRO A 8 -15.95 4.07 8.37
N ASP A 9 -15.66 2.96 9.04
CA ASP A 9 -15.28 1.70 8.41
C ASP A 9 -16.42 1.29 7.46
N ARG A 10 -16.44 1.89 6.28
CA ARG A 10 -17.26 1.39 5.18
C ARG A 10 -16.62 0.09 4.76
N VAL A 11 -17.05 -0.97 5.41
CA VAL A 11 -16.75 -2.34 5.03
C VAL A 11 -17.31 -2.56 3.63
N SER A 12 -16.51 -2.23 2.64
CA SER A 12 -16.69 -2.76 1.30
C SER A 12 -16.45 -4.27 1.43
N GLY A 13 -17.42 -5.09 1.06
CA GLY A 13 -17.37 -6.54 1.27
C GLY A 13 -16.21 -7.29 0.58
N ASN A 14 -15.27 -6.58 -0.04
CA ASN A 14 -14.13 -7.10 -0.80
C ASN A 14 -12.82 -6.41 -0.44
N ALA A 15 -12.59 -6.14 0.84
CA ALA A 15 -11.31 -5.64 1.33
C ALA A 15 -10.40 -6.79 1.79
N LEU A 16 -9.11 -6.70 1.47
CA LEU A 16 -8.06 -7.50 2.08
C LEU A 16 -7.18 -6.60 2.94
N ARG A 17 -6.82 -7.10 4.11
CA ARG A 17 -5.93 -6.41 5.04
C ARG A 17 -4.85 -7.37 5.52
N ARG A 18 -3.60 -6.95 5.42
CA ARG A 18 -2.44 -7.65 5.93
C ARG A 18 -1.54 -6.70 6.70
N SER A 19 -0.76 -7.24 7.61
CA SER A 19 0.21 -6.46 8.37
C SER A 19 1.49 -7.23 8.59
N GLN A 20 2.61 -6.50 8.74
CA GLN A 20 3.94 -7.04 8.98
C GLN A 20 4.66 -6.20 10.03
N GLU A 21 5.20 -6.86 11.04
CA GLU A 21 6.12 -6.24 12.01
C GLU A 21 7.48 -6.03 11.36
N LEU A 22 8.09 -4.88 11.64
CA LEU A 22 9.37 -4.45 11.08
C LEU A 22 10.36 -4.15 12.21
N ALA A 23 11.60 -4.59 12.06
CA ALA A 23 12.70 -4.23 12.96
C ALA A 23 13.31 -2.85 12.63
N SER A 24 12.59 -2.03 11.89
CA SER A 24 13.00 -0.68 11.46
C SER A 24 12.11 0.39 12.09
N SER A 25 12.58 1.64 12.04
CA SER A 25 11.80 2.78 12.50
C SER A 25 10.58 3.06 11.63
N ALA A 26 9.58 3.72 12.19
CA ALA A 26 8.40 4.15 11.44
C ALA A 26 8.75 5.13 10.32
N GLU A 27 9.73 5.99 10.53
CA GLU A 27 10.22 6.97 9.56
C GLU A 27 10.83 6.29 8.34
N ALA A 28 11.67 5.27 8.54
CA ALA A 28 12.28 4.51 7.44
C ALA A 28 11.20 3.76 6.63
N ALA A 29 10.25 3.13 7.32
CA ALA A 29 9.15 2.44 6.68
C ALA A 29 8.25 3.42 5.89
N PHE A 30 7.90 4.55 6.47
CA PHE A 30 7.04 5.55 5.80
C PHE A 30 7.73 6.17 4.58
N ARG A 31 9.05 6.43 4.66
CA ARG A 31 9.82 6.92 3.52
C ARG A 31 9.73 5.98 2.33
N LEU A 32 9.86 4.66 2.54
CA LEU A 32 9.72 3.67 1.47
C LEU A 32 8.30 3.63 0.90
N VAL A 33 7.26 3.82 1.71
CA VAL A 33 5.87 3.96 1.24
C VAL A 33 5.71 5.19 0.34
N CYS A 34 6.38 6.29 0.62
CA CYS A 34 6.30 7.50 -0.19
C CYS A 34 7.08 7.43 -1.52
N GLU A 35 7.94 6.43 -1.71
CA GLU A 35 8.69 6.21 -2.96
C GLU A 35 7.84 5.43 -3.97
N VAL A 36 6.85 6.10 -4.59
CA VAL A 36 5.85 5.49 -5.49
C VAL A 36 6.49 4.66 -6.60
N GLU A 37 7.55 5.15 -7.21
CA GLU A 37 8.25 4.49 -8.33
C GLU A 37 8.88 3.16 -7.92
N LYS A 38 9.08 2.93 -6.62
CA LYS A 38 9.62 1.68 -6.06
C LYS A 38 8.52 0.66 -5.67
N TRP A 39 7.26 1.03 -5.75
CA TRP A 39 6.19 0.10 -5.38
C TRP A 39 6.22 -1.24 -6.12
N PRO A 40 6.50 -1.32 -7.44
CA PRO A 40 6.59 -2.61 -8.11
C PRO A 40 7.71 -3.53 -7.61
N VAL A 41 8.70 -2.98 -6.91
CA VAL A 41 9.80 -3.78 -6.33
C VAL A 41 9.30 -4.61 -5.14
N TRP A 42 8.30 -4.12 -4.42
CA TRP A 42 7.80 -4.80 -3.23
C TRP A 42 6.30 -5.13 -3.26
N LEU A 43 5.47 -4.37 -3.98
CA LEU A 43 4.06 -4.70 -4.21
C LEU A 43 3.93 -5.70 -5.35
N SER A 44 3.92 -6.98 -5.04
CA SER A 44 3.92 -8.09 -6.00
C SER A 44 2.70 -8.13 -6.92
N PHE A 45 1.66 -7.37 -6.60
CA PHE A 45 0.48 -7.22 -7.46
C PHE A 45 0.56 -6.04 -8.44
N LEU A 46 1.67 -5.29 -8.46
CA LEU A 46 1.91 -4.20 -9.41
C LEU A 46 3.01 -4.56 -10.40
N VAL A 47 2.82 -4.15 -11.64
CA VAL A 47 3.84 -4.19 -12.71
C VAL A 47 4.54 -2.86 -12.84
N SER A 48 3.79 -1.76 -12.71
CA SER A 48 4.34 -0.41 -12.77
C SER A 48 3.57 0.56 -11.88
N SER A 49 4.27 1.56 -11.41
CA SER A 49 3.73 2.70 -10.69
C SER A 49 4.53 3.94 -11.04
N ARG A 50 3.85 5.05 -11.23
CA ARG A 50 4.48 6.34 -11.52
C ARG A 50 3.59 7.48 -11.06
N ARG A 51 4.20 8.59 -10.72
CA ARG A 51 3.49 9.83 -10.45
C ARG A 51 3.25 10.58 -11.76
N THR A 52 2.21 11.40 -11.78
CA THR A 52 1.91 12.27 -12.95
C THR A 52 2.43 13.70 -12.73
N ASP A 53 2.80 14.04 -11.51
CA ASP A 53 3.32 15.36 -11.13
C ASP A 53 4.87 15.45 -11.23
N ASP A 54 5.38 16.68 -11.21
CA ASP A 54 6.78 17.01 -11.49
C ASP A 54 7.77 16.70 -10.34
N GLY A 55 7.52 15.67 -9.52
CA GLY A 55 8.53 15.12 -8.61
C GLY A 55 8.70 15.83 -7.27
N GLY A 56 7.71 16.60 -6.81
CA GLY A 56 7.61 17.04 -5.42
C GLY A 56 7.40 15.87 -4.45
N PRO A 57 7.40 16.08 -3.12
CA PRO A 57 7.08 15.02 -2.16
C PRO A 57 5.65 14.52 -2.38
N LEU A 58 5.42 13.22 -2.11
CA LEU A 58 4.06 12.68 -2.11
C LEU A 58 3.22 13.41 -1.06
N ALA A 59 2.02 13.82 -1.45
CA ALA A 59 1.13 14.62 -0.61
C ALA A 59 -0.34 14.36 -0.95
N LEU A 60 -1.24 14.93 -0.17
CA LEU A 60 -2.68 14.93 -0.47
C LEU A 60 -2.92 15.53 -1.86
N GLY A 61 -3.74 14.87 -2.68
CA GLY A 61 -4.03 15.27 -4.05
C GLY A 61 -2.97 14.85 -5.09
N SER A 62 -1.86 14.21 -4.68
CA SER A 62 -0.91 13.64 -5.64
C SER A 62 -1.60 12.56 -6.48
N GLU A 63 -1.33 12.57 -7.77
CA GLU A 63 -1.86 11.58 -8.71
C GLU A 63 -0.82 10.51 -9.02
N VAL A 64 -1.26 9.26 -9.03
CA VAL A 64 -0.44 8.07 -9.24
C VAL A 64 -1.10 7.17 -10.28
N VAL A 65 -0.35 6.77 -11.29
CA VAL A 65 -0.80 5.78 -12.27
C VAL A 65 -0.24 4.41 -11.89
N LEU A 66 -1.13 3.45 -11.71
CA LEU A 66 -0.80 2.08 -11.34
C LEU A 66 -1.23 1.11 -12.45
N ARG A 67 -0.41 0.08 -12.68
CA ARG A 67 -0.77 -1.06 -13.51
C ARG A 67 -0.59 -2.34 -12.71
N GLY A 68 -1.66 -3.13 -12.60
CA GLY A 68 -1.66 -4.42 -11.90
C GLY A 68 -0.89 -5.51 -12.65
N ALA A 69 -0.53 -6.56 -11.93
CA ALA A 69 0.15 -7.75 -12.45
C ALA A 69 -0.83 -8.77 -13.07
N ILE A 70 -2.12 -8.55 -12.95
CA ILE A 70 -3.14 -9.44 -13.54
C ILE A 70 -3.20 -9.20 -15.05
N PRO A 71 -3.11 -10.25 -15.88
CA PRO A 71 -3.19 -10.10 -17.33
C PRO A 71 -4.47 -9.38 -17.76
N GLY A 72 -4.34 -8.39 -18.66
CA GLY A 72 -5.44 -7.56 -19.14
C GLY A 72 -5.78 -6.36 -18.28
N GLU A 73 -5.17 -6.17 -17.13
CA GLU A 73 -5.31 -4.94 -16.36
C GLU A 73 -4.66 -3.77 -17.11
N ARG A 74 -5.41 -2.67 -17.15
CA ARG A 74 -4.97 -1.41 -17.75
C ARG A 74 -4.32 -0.54 -16.68
N GLU A 75 -3.59 0.46 -17.14
CA GLU A 75 -3.17 1.56 -16.26
C GLU A 75 -4.41 2.27 -15.71
N GLU A 76 -4.41 2.53 -14.41
CA GLU A 76 -5.47 3.26 -13.72
C GLU A 76 -4.87 4.43 -12.95
N LEU A 77 -5.59 5.54 -12.99
CA LEU A 77 -5.27 6.72 -12.22
C LEU A 77 -5.84 6.61 -10.81
N TYR A 78 -5.01 6.89 -9.84
CA TYR A 78 -5.36 7.01 -8.43
C TYR A 78 -4.99 8.40 -7.93
N GLU A 79 -5.71 8.87 -6.92
CA GLU A 79 -5.41 10.10 -6.21
C GLU A 79 -5.14 9.78 -4.74
N VAL A 80 -4.17 10.45 -4.14
CA VAL A 80 -3.93 10.40 -2.70
C VAL A 80 -5.02 11.21 -2.00
N ASP A 81 -5.99 10.54 -1.42
CA ASP A 81 -7.14 11.16 -0.73
C ASP A 81 -6.94 11.28 0.79
N GLN A 82 -5.94 10.60 1.35
CA GLN A 82 -5.48 10.79 2.72
C GLN A 82 -3.96 10.76 2.79
N PHE A 83 -3.39 11.74 3.44
CA PHE A 83 -1.96 11.80 3.73
C PHE A 83 -1.76 12.34 5.14
N LEU A 84 -1.14 11.53 6.00
CA LEU A 84 -0.69 11.92 7.33
C LEU A 84 0.78 11.51 7.45
N ASP A 85 1.64 12.51 7.46
CA ASP A 85 3.10 12.30 7.46
C ASP A 85 3.54 11.34 8.56
N GLY A 86 4.40 10.39 8.20
CA GLY A 86 4.87 9.33 9.08
C GLY A 86 3.85 8.22 9.40
N HIS A 87 2.60 8.31 8.95
CA HIS A 87 1.53 7.41 9.40
C HIS A 87 0.66 6.81 8.31
N ILE A 88 0.11 7.61 7.39
CA ILE A 88 -0.92 7.16 6.45
C ILE A 88 -0.67 7.72 5.07
N VAL A 89 -0.76 6.84 4.07
CA VAL A 89 -0.96 7.17 2.66
C VAL A 89 -2.13 6.31 2.16
N SER A 90 -3.18 6.96 1.71
CA SER A 90 -4.35 6.31 1.13
C SER A 90 -4.58 6.81 -0.29
N LEU A 91 -4.86 5.89 -1.19
CA LEU A 91 -5.17 6.18 -2.57
C LEU A 91 -6.56 5.67 -2.93
N VAL A 92 -7.27 6.45 -3.71
CA VAL A 92 -8.57 6.10 -4.28
C VAL A 92 -8.50 6.18 -5.80
N GLY A 93 -9.13 5.22 -6.48
CA GLY A 93 -9.21 5.23 -7.94
C GLY A 93 -9.99 6.44 -8.43
N ALA A 94 -9.41 7.24 -9.34
CA ALA A 94 -10.01 8.47 -9.87
C ALA A 94 -11.35 8.21 -10.56
N TYR A 95 -11.52 7.05 -11.17
CA TYR A 95 -12.74 6.65 -11.89
C TYR A 95 -13.57 5.62 -11.15
N SER A 96 -13.11 5.12 -10.00
CA SER A 96 -13.80 4.12 -9.20
C SER A 96 -13.48 4.25 -7.72
N LEU A 97 -14.36 4.90 -6.97
CA LEU A 97 -14.27 5.02 -5.51
C LEU A 97 -14.26 3.67 -4.76
N ARG A 98 -14.48 2.57 -5.47
CA ARG A 98 -14.43 1.20 -4.91
C ARG A 98 -13.04 0.60 -4.92
N ARG A 99 -12.08 1.25 -5.59
CA ARG A 99 -10.69 0.83 -5.61
C ARG A 99 -9.92 1.73 -4.66
N ARG A 100 -9.42 1.15 -3.59
CA ARG A 100 -8.65 1.85 -2.57
C ARG A 100 -7.45 1.02 -2.16
N ILE A 101 -6.35 1.71 -1.92
CA ILE A 101 -5.15 1.13 -1.34
C ILE A 101 -4.75 2.02 -0.17
N ASP A 102 -4.70 1.45 1.03
CA ASP A 102 -4.31 2.16 2.24
C ASP A 102 -3.00 1.56 2.76
N PHE A 103 -2.03 2.43 3.01
CA PHE A 103 -0.80 2.12 3.73
C PHE A 103 -0.84 2.85 5.08
N ARG A 104 -0.66 2.10 6.16
CA ARG A 104 -0.56 2.66 7.50
C ARG A 104 0.70 2.16 8.18
N ILE A 105 1.48 3.09 8.73
CA ILE A 105 2.65 2.78 9.55
C ILE A 105 2.29 3.06 11.01
N GLU A 106 2.41 2.02 11.84
CA GLU A 106 2.22 2.09 13.28
C GLU A 106 3.58 2.07 13.96
N ARG A 107 3.87 3.07 14.81
CA ARG A 107 5.10 3.13 15.61
C ARG A 107 4.96 2.21 16.82
N LYS A 108 6.01 1.42 17.10
CA LYS A 108 6.12 0.55 18.28
C LYS A 108 7.50 0.67 18.91
N ARG A 109 7.70 1.72 19.72
CA ARG A 109 9.03 2.07 20.30
C ARG A 109 10.07 2.23 19.18
N GLU A 110 11.11 1.37 19.15
CA GLU A 110 12.17 1.35 18.12
C GLU A 110 11.80 0.52 16.87
N ARG A 111 10.64 -0.11 16.87
CA ARG A 111 10.12 -0.92 15.77
C ARG A 111 8.93 -0.24 15.13
N SER A 112 8.48 -0.79 14.04
CA SER A 112 7.27 -0.35 13.39
C SER A 112 6.45 -1.52 12.87
N LYS A 113 5.25 -1.23 12.41
CA LYS A 113 4.38 -2.19 11.75
C LYS A 113 3.75 -1.53 10.55
N ILE A 114 3.83 -2.17 9.41
CA ILE A 114 3.08 -1.77 8.24
C ILE A 114 1.75 -2.53 8.19
N VAL A 115 0.68 -1.81 7.89
CA VAL A 115 -0.63 -2.38 7.59
C VAL A 115 -1.02 -1.94 6.20
N VAL A 116 -1.31 -2.88 5.32
CA VAL A 116 -1.80 -2.60 3.97
C VAL A 116 -3.21 -3.15 3.84
N ARG A 117 -4.10 -2.32 3.33
CA ARG A 117 -5.47 -2.67 2.97
C ARG A 117 -5.66 -2.39 1.49
N VAL A 118 -6.25 -3.34 0.79
CA VAL A 118 -6.60 -3.22 -0.61
C VAL A 118 -8.07 -3.55 -0.78
N ASP A 119 -8.85 -2.58 -1.25
CA ASP A 119 -10.22 -2.78 -1.67
C ASP A 119 -10.22 -3.12 -3.16
N TYR A 120 -10.86 -4.21 -3.54
CA TYR A 120 -10.92 -4.65 -4.92
C TYR A 120 -12.38 -4.82 -5.37
N PRO A 121 -12.69 -4.52 -6.64
CA PRO A 121 -14.04 -4.67 -7.13
C PRO A 121 -14.46 -6.13 -7.14
N ALA A 122 -15.74 -6.38 -6.87
CA ALA A 122 -16.33 -7.68 -7.11
C ALA A 122 -16.45 -7.88 -8.62
N TYR A 123 -15.56 -8.68 -9.19
CA TYR A 123 -15.74 -9.15 -10.57
C TYR A 123 -16.83 -10.23 -10.58
N GLY A 124 -17.85 -10.08 -11.40
CA GLY A 124 -18.70 -11.18 -11.71
C GLY A 124 -20.15 -10.86 -12.03
N GLY A 125 -20.60 -11.30 -13.18
CA GLY A 125 -21.99 -11.57 -13.51
C GLY A 125 -22.51 -12.82 -12.78
N MET A 126 -23.80 -13.08 -12.85
CA MET A 126 -24.61 -13.86 -11.89
C MET A 126 -24.29 -15.34 -11.69
N LEU A 127 -23.42 -16.02 -12.41
CA LEU A 127 -23.29 -17.50 -12.35
C LEU A 127 -21.87 -18.11 -12.26
N GLY A 128 -20.79 -17.32 -12.45
CA GLY A 128 -19.41 -17.83 -12.33
C GLY A 128 -18.67 -17.43 -11.05
N THR A 129 -19.35 -16.73 -10.15
CA THR A 129 -18.76 -15.73 -9.28
C THR A 129 -18.20 -16.21 -7.95
N LEU A 130 -18.65 -17.31 -7.40
CA LEU A 130 -18.23 -17.71 -6.05
C LEU A 130 -16.83 -18.33 -6.06
N ILE A 131 -16.57 -19.21 -7.03
CA ILE A 131 -15.26 -19.88 -7.17
C ILE A 131 -14.21 -18.90 -7.63
N ASP A 132 -14.54 -18.05 -8.62
CA ASP A 132 -13.62 -17.02 -9.14
C ASP A 132 -13.28 -15.98 -8.06
N ARG A 133 -14.26 -15.59 -7.24
CA ARG A 133 -14.05 -14.69 -6.09
C ARG A 133 -13.12 -15.29 -5.04
N MET A 134 -13.30 -16.56 -4.68
CA MET A 134 -12.46 -17.24 -3.71
C MET A 134 -11.03 -17.40 -4.23
N THR A 135 -10.88 -17.74 -5.51
CA THR A 135 -9.56 -17.91 -6.14
C THR A 135 -8.84 -16.58 -6.29
N ALA A 136 -9.51 -15.55 -6.77
CA ALA A 136 -8.96 -14.20 -6.90
C ALA A 136 -8.57 -13.62 -5.53
N ARG A 137 -9.42 -13.81 -4.52
CA ARG A 137 -9.12 -13.37 -3.15
C ARG A 137 -7.89 -14.07 -2.58
N ARG A 138 -7.79 -15.39 -2.72
CA ARG A 138 -6.64 -16.17 -2.24
C ARG A 138 -5.35 -15.75 -2.94
N ARG A 139 -5.41 -15.53 -4.26
CA ARG A 139 -4.26 -15.07 -5.04
C ARG A 139 -3.81 -13.68 -4.61
N LEU A 140 -4.74 -12.73 -4.47
CA LEU A 140 -4.41 -11.38 -4.01
C LEU A 140 -3.89 -11.38 -2.57
N ASP A 141 -4.46 -12.23 -1.71
CA ASP A 141 -4.01 -12.38 -0.33
C ASP A 141 -2.58 -12.94 -0.24
N ALA A 142 -2.24 -13.92 -1.08
CA ALA A 142 -0.88 -14.43 -1.20
C ALA A 142 0.09 -13.36 -1.71
N LEU A 143 -0.26 -12.65 -2.80
CA LEU A 143 0.55 -11.56 -3.35
C LEU A 143 0.77 -10.43 -2.34
N LEU A 144 -0.25 -10.12 -1.53
CA LEU A 144 -0.12 -9.11 -0.47
C LEU A 144 0.80 -9.59 0.66
N GLY A 145 0.74 -10.88 1.01
CA GLY A 145 1.67 -11.49 1.96
C GLY A 145 3.11 -11.40 1.48
N ASP A 146 3.39 -11.80 0.24
CA ASP A 146 4.71 -11.71 -0.39
C ASP A 146 5.20 -10.26 -0.47
N SER A 147 4.30 -9.33 -0.80
CA SER A 147 4.61 -7.90 -0.84
C SER A 147 5.13 -7.38 0.50
N LEU A 148 4.50 -7.78 1.59
CA LEU A 148 4.93 -7.34 2.93
C LEU A 148 6.26 -7.96 3.37
N LEU A 149 6.56 -9.17 2.94
CA LEU A 149 7.88 -9.79 3.16
C LEU A 149 8.98 -9.08 2.36
N HIS A 150 8.71 -8.72 1.10
CA HIS A 150 9.64 -7.91 0.30
C HIS A 150 9.85 -6.52 0.91
N PHE A 151 8.77 -5.86 1.34
CA PHE A 151 8.85 -4.56 2.02
C PHE A 151 9.74 -4.65 3.27
N LYS A 152 9.52 -5.66 4.12
CA LYS A 152 10.33 -5.92 5.30
C LYS A 152 11.80 -6.07 4.95
N GLY A 153 12.12 -6.89 3.95
CA GLY A 153 13.49 -7.08 3.49
C GLY A 153 14.15 -5.77 3.05
N LEU A 154 13.46 -4.93 2.28
CA LEU A 154 13.99 -3.66 1.80
C LEU A 154 14.24 -2.65 2.92
N VAL A 155 13.30 -2.53 3.88
CA VAL A 155 13.42 -1.56 4.98
C VAL A 155 14.50 -1.99 5.96
N GLU A 156 14.55 -3.28 6.32
CA GLU A 156 15.51 -3.81 7.28
C GLU A 156 16.94 -3.90 6.70
N PHE A 157 17.09 -4.16 5.39
CA PHE A 157 18.40 -4.18 4.73
C PHE A 157 18.99 -2.76 4.62
N LYS A 158 18.17 -1.74 4.35
CA LYS A 158 18.64 -0.34 4.33
C LYS A 158 18.99 0.21 5.72
N ALA A 159 18.46 -0.40 6.78
CA ALA A 159 18.83 -0.10 8.17
C ALA A 159 20.10 -0.85 8.61
N GLY A 160 20.77 -1.57 7.73
CA GLY A 160 22.03 -2.27 7.99
C GLY A 160 23.25 -1.32 8.00
N PRO A 161 24.40 -1.77 8.42
CA PRO A 161 25.43 -1.19 9.26
C PRO A 161 26.21 0.03 8.73
N GLU A 162 25.66 0.85 7.85
CA GLU A 162 26.32 2.12 7.47
C GLU A 162 26.31 3.18 8.59
N ASP A 163 25.41 3.04 9.58
CA ASP A 163 25.37 3.93 10.75
C ASP A 163 26.37 3.54 11.86
N ILE A 164 27.05 2.40 11.74
CA ILE A 164 28.00 1.93 12.77
C ILE A 164 29.44 2.42 12.51
N LEU A 165 29.74 2.93 11.32
CA LEU A 165 31.08 3.41 10.96
C LEU A 165 31.30 4.93 11.07
N ALA A 166 30.30 5.69 11.53
CA ALA A 166 30.41 7.13 11.68
C ALA A 166 30.96 7.59 13.05
N ASP A 167 31.26 6.65 13.97
CA ASP A 167 31.75 6.95 15.33
C ASP A 167 33.16 6.38 15.63
N PHE A 168 34.02 6.24 14.61
CA PHE A 168 35.45 5.97 14.83
C PHE A 168 36.33 6.99 14.14
#